data_e10436bff08d3ae196a4e398e826e70a
#
_entry.id   e10436bff08d3ae196a4e398e826e70a
#
_cell.length_a   1.000
_cell.length_b   1.000
_cell.length_c   1.000
_cell.angle_alpha   90.00
_cell.angle_beta   90.00
_cell.angle_gamma   90.00
#
_symmetry.space_group_name_H-M   'P 1'
#
loop_
_entity.id
_entity.type
_entity.pdbx_description
1 polymer ?
#
loop_
_entity_poly.entity_id
_entity_poly.type
_entity_poly.pdbx_seq_one_letter_code
_entity_poly.pdbx_strand_id
1 'polypeptide(L)'
;MTLVAVCLMPLPVGAADTTGASDAVTELNAGLLAQMKAGRAVPFATRYAQLAPLIERVFDLPAILTASVGLRWAELPQDDQTQLLDVFRSYTVSSYVANFDHDGGQRFVTLPDTRSVGEQVVVATQIVPLSGAPARIDYVLRPENGEGRVLWKATDIMLDGSISQVAVQRSEFYGLLRNGGVANLIATLRRKTADLSGGELSRPAGNAASGTPG
;
A
#
# COMPACT_ATOMS: atom_id res chain seq x y z
N MET A 1 57.38 -26.83 -11.33
CA MET A 1 56.24 -25.94 -11.64
C MET A 1 55.06 -26.46 -10.87
N THR A 2 54.74 -25.80 -9.76
CA THR A 2 53.67 -26.23 -8.84
C THR A 2 52.42 -25.36 -9.10
N LEU A 3 51.38 -25.96 -9.65
CA LEU A 3 50.11 -25.28 -9.91
C LEU A 3 49.36 -25.11 -8.60
N VAL A 4 49.18 -23.86 -8.16
CA VAL A 4 48.29 -23.53 -7.03
C VAL A 4 46.87 -23.34 -7.57
N ALA A 5 46.01 -24.29 -7.30
CA ALA A 5 44.56 -24.19 -7.58
C ALA A 5 43.93 -23.24 -6.56
N VAL A 6 43.55 -22.03 -6.99
CA VAL A 6 42.75 -21.10 -6.20
C VAL A 6 41.28 -21.56 -6.26
N CYS A 7 40.81 -22.17 -5.18
CA CYS A 7 39.38 -22.45 -4.98
C CYS A 7 38.67 -21.11 -4.70
N LEU A 8 37.96 -20.58 -5.68
CA LEU A 8 36.94 -19.52 -5.42
C LEU A 8 35.78 -20.16 -4.66
N MET A 9 35.72 -19.94 -3.37
CA MET A 9 34.50 -20.21 -2.60
C MET A 9 33.44 -19.16 -2.96
N PRO A 10 32.21 -19.57 -3.33
CA PRO A 10 31.11 -18.63 -3.50
C PRO A 10 30.83 -17.98 -2.14
N LEU A 11 30.87 -16.64 -2.09
CA LEU A 11 30.43 -15.89 -0.92
C LEU A 11 28.94 -16.21 -0.69
N PRO A 12 28.50 -16.46 0.54
CA PRO A 12 27.09 -16.64 0.83
C PRO A 12 26.38 -15.34 0.43
N VAL A 13 25.43 -15.44 -0.48
CA VAL A 13 24.43 -14.38 -0.71
C VAL A 13 23.76 -14.17 0.64
N GLY A 14 24.04 -13.06 1.30
CA GLY A 14 23.47 -12.75 2.60
C GLY A 14 21.97 -12.90 2.54
N ALA A 15 21.38 -13.66 3.48
CA ALA A 15 19.94 -13.72 3.65
C ALA A 15 19.47 -12.27 3.81
N ALA A 16 18.52 -11.85 2.96
CA ALA A 16 17.94 -10.52 3.07
C ALA A 16 17.43 -10.32 4.49
N ASP A 17 17.74 -9.16 5.09
CA ASP A 17 17.32 -8.84 6.45
C ASP A 17 15.79 -8.80 6.52
N THR A 18 15.18 -9.91 6.92
CA THR A 18 13.73 -10.05 7.04
C THR A 18 13.17 -9.26 8.21
N THR A 19 14.01 -8.85 9.16
CA THR A 19 13.60 -8.12 10.37
C THR A 19 13.04 -6.76 9.99
N GLY A 20 13.75 -5.96 9.20
CA GLY A 20 13.29 -4.64 8.78
C GLY A 20 12.01 -4.69 7.94
N ALA A 21 11.83 -5.73 7.11
CA ALA A 21 10.58 -5.94 6.37
C ALA A 21 9.41 -6.25 7.32
N SER A 22 9.62 -7.10 8.31
CA SER A 22 8.61 -7.43 9.33
C SER A 22 8.26 -6.23 10.21
N ASP A 23 9.25 -5.38 10.53
CA ASP A 23 9.05 -4.15 11.30
C ASP A 23 8.15 -3.16 10.54
N ALA A 24 8.37 -2.97 9.23
CA ALA A 24 7.53 -2.11 8.40
C ALA A 24 6.06 -2.57 8.38
N VAL A 25 5.82 -3.87 8.29
CA VAL A 25 4.46 -4.44 8.33
C VAL A 25 3.86 -4.33 9.73
N THR A 26 4.66 -4.51 10.78
CA THR A 26 4.20 -4.35 12.18
C THR A 26 3.79 -2.91 12.44
N GLU A 27 4.55 -1.93 11.94
CA GLU A 27 4.20 -0.51 12.03
C GLU A 27 2.89 -0.19 11.29
N LEU A 28 2.70 -0.74 10.08
CA LEU A 28 1.45 -0.61 9.33
C LEU A 28 0.27 -1.16 10.14
N ASN A 29 0.39 -2.38 10.64
CA ASN A 29 -0.67 -3.04 11.41
C ASN A 29 -1.03 -2.27 12.68
N ALA A 30 -0.03 -1.71 13.37
CA ALA A 30 -0.27 -0.86 14.55
C ALA A 30 -1.04 0.42 14.19
N GLY A 31 -0.67 1.07 13.08
CA GLY A 31 -1.37 2.26 12.58
C GLY A 31 -2.80 1.96 12.14
N LEU A 32 -3.02 0.83 11.44
CA LEU A 32 -4.36 0.41 11.06
C LEU A 32 -5.24 0.11 12.28
N LEU A 33 -4.70 -0.56 13.28
CA LEU A 33 -5.42 -0.82 14.53
C LEU A 33 -5.77 0.47 15.28
N ALA A 34 -4.86 1.45 15.32
CA ALA A 34 -5.14 2.78 15.88
C ALA A 34 -6.26 3.49 15.11
N GLN A 35 -6.23 3.42 13.78
CA GLN A 35 -7.26 3.95 12.90
C GLN A 35 -8.64 3.32 13.16
N MET A 36 -8.69 1.99 13.33
CA MET A 36 -9.91 1.26 13.61
C MET A 36 -10.50 1.64 14.98
N LYS A 37 -9.64 1.82 16.00
CA LYS A 37 -10.05 2.27 17.34
C LYS A 37 -10.58 3.70 17.35
N ALA A 38 -10.01 4.59 16.52
CA ALA A 38 -10.53 5.94 16.36
C ALA A 38 -11.94 5.92 15.74
N GLY A 39 -12.19 5.01 14.83
CA GLY A 39 -13.49 4.73 14.25
C GLY A 39 -14.11 5.91 13.51
N ARG A 40 -15.37 5.76 13.14
CA ARG A 40 -16.13 6.77 12.39
C ARG A 40 -16.50 8.01 13.20
N ALA A 41 -16.26 8.00 14.52
CA ALA A 41 -16.45 9.19 15.36
C ALA A 41 -15.45 10.31 15.02
N VAL A 42 -14.27 9.95 14.49
CA VAL A 42 -13.29 10.89 13.96
C VAL A 42 -13.60 11.17 12.49
N PRO A 43 -13.70 12.45 12.04
CA PRO A 43 -13.97 12.81 10.66
C PRO A 43 -13.02 12.11 9.67
N PHE A 44 -13.52 11.77 8.49
CA PHE A 44 -12.73 11.05 7.48
C PHE A 44 -11.46 11.80 7.10
N ALA A 45 -11.53 13.11 6.87
CA ALA A 45 -10.39 13.95 6.52
C ALA A 45 -9.29 13.93 7.60
N THR A 46 -9.68 13.90 8.89
CA THR A 46 -8.72 13.79 10.00
C THR A 46 -8.03 12.43 10.00
N ARG A 47 -8.79 11.35 9.85
CA ARG A 47 -8.26 9.98 9.76
C ARG A 47 -7.35 9.81 8.55
N TYR A 48 -7.72 10.41 7.41
CA TYR A 48 -6.89 10.46 6.21
C TYR A 48 -5.54 11.13 6.47
N ALA A 49 -5.55 12.32 7.05
CA ALA A 49 -4.33 13.07 7.35
C ALA A 49 -3.39 12.32 8.32
N GLN A 50 -3.96 11.55 9.26
CA GLN A 50 -3.18 10.73 10.19
C GLN A 50 -2.58 9.49 9.53
N LEU A 51 -3.32 8.84 8.62
CA LEU A 51 -2.90 7.58 8.01
C LEU A 51 -2.00 7.78 6.78
N ALA A 52 -2.17 8.87 6.03
CA ALA A 52 -1.44 9.11 4.79
C ALA A 52 0.09 8.98 4.93
N PRO A 53 0.77 9.60 5.92
CA PRO A 53 2.21 9.48 6.06
C PRO A 53 2.68 8.04 6.31
N LEU A 54 1.88 7.22 6.99
CA LEU A 54 2.19 5.82 7.24
C LEU A 54 2.08 4.99 5.96
N ILE A 55 0.99 5.15 5.21
CA ILE A 55 0.79 4.46 3.93
C ILE A 55 1.91 4.81 2.96
N GLU A 56 2.28 6.09 2.82
CA GLU A 56 3.33 6.54 1.92
C GLU A 56 4.74 6.06 2.34
N ARG A 57 4.96 5.84 3.64
CA ARG A 57 6.21 5.29 4.15
C ARG A 57 6.32 3.79 3.91
N VAL A 58 5.24 3.05 4.12
CA VAL A 58 5.27 1.57 4.04
C VAL A 58 5.08 1.07 2.62
N PHE A 59 4.34 1.78 1.76
CA PHE A 59 4.08 1.36 0.38
C PHE A 59 4.92 2.13 -0.62
N ASP A 60 5.46 1.44 -1.62
CA ASP A 60 6.02 2.05 -2.83
C ASP A 60 4.88 2.34 -3.82
N LEU A 61 4.12 3.41 -3.54
CA LEU A 61 2.97 3.77 -4.37
C LEU A 61 3.35 4.05 -5.83
N PRO A 62 4.49 4.69 -6.15
CA PRO A 62 4.96 4.82 -7.53
C PRO A 62 5.19 3.48 -8.23
N ALA A 63 5.87 2.52 -7.58
CA ALA A 63 6.11 1.20 -8.15
C ALA A 63 4.82 0.40 -8.34
N ILE A 64 3.92 0.44 -7.35
CA ILE A 64 2.59 -0.21 -7.42
C ILE A 64 1.79 0.35 -8.60
N LEU A 65 1.72 1.68 -8.74
CA LEU A 65 1.00 2.33 -9.83
C LEU A 65 1.60 1.98 -11.19
N THR A 66 2.93 2.08 -11.33
CA THR A 66 3.65 1.72 -12.56
C THR A 66 3.37 0.28 -12.97
N ALA A 67 3.41 -0.66 -12.02
CA ALA A 67 3.10 -2.06 -12.26
C ALA A 67 1.62 -2.28 -12.62
N SER A 68 0.71 -1.52 -12.02
CA SER A 68 -0.74 -1.60 -12.27
C SER A 68 -1.13 -1.01 -13.64
N VAL A 69 -0.48 0.06 -14.09
CA VAL A 69 -0.67 0.63 -15.44
C VAL A 69 0.02 -0.22 -16.50
N GLY A 70 1.16 -0.84 -16.14
CA GLY A 70 1.94 -1.73 -16.99
C GLY A 70 2.69 -0.97 -18.08
N LEU A 71 2.84 -1.60 -19.27
CA LEU A 71 3.66 -1.06 -20.37
C LEU A 71 3.23 0.35 -20.81
N ARG A 72 1.97 0.68 -20.67
CA ARG A 72 1.44 2.01 -21.04
C ARG A 72 1.98 3.14 -20.16
N TRP A 73 2.52 2.83 -18.98
CA TRP A 73 3.08 3.85 -18.08
C TRP A 73 4.16 4.69 -18.78
N ALA A 74 5.08 4.04 -19.49
CA ALA A 74 6.17 4.72 -20.19
C ALA A 74 5.70 5.56 -21.40
N GLU A 75 4.48 5.32 -21.88
CA GLU A 75 3.87 6.04 -23.02
C GLU A 75 3.12 7.30 -22.54
N LEU A 76 2.84 7.44 -21.25
CA LEU A 76 2.11 8.58 -20.72
C LEU A 76 3.00 9.82 -20.67
N PRO A 77 2.46 11.01 -21.01
CA PRO A 77 3.12 12.29 -20.71
C PRO A 77 3.47 12.43 -19.23
N GLN A 78 4.55 13.15 -18.93
CA GLN A 78 5.02 13.34 -17.56
C GLN A 78 3.95 13.98 -16.65
N ASP A 79 3.19 14.95 -17.18
CA ASP A 79 2.11 15.62 -16.43
C ASP A 79 1.00 14.64 -16.07
N ASP A 80 0.64 13.72 -16.99
CA ASP A 80 -0.35 12.68 -16.75
C ASP A 80 0.15 11.67 -15.71
N GLN A 81 1.45 11.27 -15.77
CA GLN A 81 2.06 10.40 -14.77
C GLN A 81 2.00 11.03 -13.37
N THR A 82 2.37 12.31 -13.27
CA THR A 82 2.34 13.06 -12.00
C THR A 82 0.92 13.15 -11.46
N GLN A 83 -0.04 13.56 -12.28
CA GLN A 83 -1.44 13.67 -11.89
C GLN A 83 -2.04 12.33 -11.49
N LEU A 84 -1.73 11.27 -12.24
CA LEU A 84 -2.22 9.93 -11.94
C LEU A 84 -1.65 9.40 -10.62
N LEU A 85 -0.37 9.68 -10.34
CA LEU A 85 0.25 9.30 -9.06
C LEU A 85 -0.41 10.00 -7.87
N ASP A 86 -0.69 11.31 -7.99
CA ASP A 86 -1.36 12.07 -6.92
C ASP A 86 -2.77 11.55 -6.64
N VAL A 87 -3.52 11.26 -7.70
CA VAL A 87 -4.87 10.70 -7.58
C VAL A 87 -4.84 9.27 -7.04
N PHE A 88 -3.88 8.46 -7.47
CA PHE A 88 -3.69 7.09 -6.98
C PHE A 88 -3.32 7.07 -5.49
N ARG A 89 -2.42 7.97 -5.05
CA ARG A 89 -2.08 8.16 -3.64
C ARG A 89 -3.33 8.47 -2.81
N SER A 90 -4.11 9.45 -3.26
CA SER A 90 -5.34 9.85 -2.58
C SER A 90 -6.36 8.71 -2.50
N TYR A 91 -6.53 7.97 -3.59
CA TYR A 91 -7.41 6.79 -3.64
C TYR A 91 -6.95 5.68 -2.69
N THR A 92 -5.64 5.36 -2.71
CA THR A 92 -5.09 4.30 -1.86
C THR A 92 -5.28 4.62 -0.38
N VAL A 93 -4.88 5.81 0.06
CA VAL A 93 -5.08 6.22 1.47
C VAL A 93 -6.56 6.19 1.85
N SER A 94 -7.44 6.72 0.98
CA SER A 94 -8.89 6.72 1.24
C SER A 94 -9.45 5.31 1.36
N SER A 95 -8.95 4.36 0.56
CA SER A 95 -9.35 2.96 0.63
C SER A 95 -8.97 2.34 1.98
N TYR A 96 -7.76 2.62 2.48
CA TYR A 96 -7.35 2.17 3.81
C TYR A 96 -8.20 2.80 4.92
N VAL A 97 -8.46 4.12 4.86
CA VAL A 97 -9.32 4.80 5.85
C VAL A 97 -10.73 4.24 5.89
N ALA A 98 -11.29 3.91 4.73
CA ALA A 98 -12.65 3.36 4.63
C ALA A 98 -12.72 1.89 5.09
N ASN A 99 -11.73 1.07 4.72
CA ASN A 99 -11.72 -0.36 5.03
C ASN A 99 -11.36 -0.67 6.49
N PHE A 100 -10.63 0.26 7.15
CA PHE A 100 -10.20 0.11 8.54
C PHE A 100 -10.84 1.19 9.43
N ASP A 101 -12.16 1.29 9.39
CA ASP A 101 -12.92 2.36 10.06
C ASP A 101 -13.68 1.91 11.31
N HIS A 102 -13.55 0.63 11.69
CA HIS A 102 -14.25 0.04 12.81
C HIS A 102 -13.40 -1.01 13.53
N ASP A 103 -13.30 -0.91 14.86
CA ASP A 103 -12.68 -1.92 15.71
C ASP A 103 -13.74 -2.93 16.18
N GLY A 104 -13.72 -4.12 15.58
CA GLY A 104 -14.53 -5.27 15.98
C GLY A 104 -13.77 -6.24 16.90
N GLY A 105 -12.66 -5.80 17.53
CA GLY A 105 -11.81 -6.64 18.38
C GLY A 105 -10.89 -7.59 17.60
N GLN A 106 -10.75 -7.39 16.29
CA GLN A 106 -9.81 -8.15 15.47
C GLN A 106 -8.36 -7.83 15.84
N ARG A 107 -7.48 -8.79 15.58
CA ARG A 107 -6.04 -8.68 15.82
C ARG A 107 -5.26 -8.90 14.54
N PHE A 108 -4.20 -8.14 14.35
CA PHE A 108 -3.19 -8.39 13.32
C PHE A 108 -2.10 -9.29 13.88
N VAL A 109 -1.76 -10.35 13.17
CA VAL A 109 -0.76 -11.33 13.57
C VAL A 109 0.24 -11.50 12.43
N THR A 110 1.53 -11.26 12.69
CA THR A 110 2.60 -11.63 11.77
C THR A 110 2.91 -13.11 11.96
N LEU A 111 2.91 -13.86 10.86
CA LEU A 111 3.15 -15.31 10.88
C LEU A 111 4.65 -15.62 10.77
N PRO A 112 5.09 -16.79 11.23
CA PRO A 112 6.51 -17.17 11.22
C PRO A 112 7.03 -17.54 9.81
N ASP A 113 6.16 -17.68 8.82
CA ASP A 113 6.50 -18.06 7.44
C ASP A 113 6.95 -16.87 6.55
N THR A 114 7.52 -15.84 7.16
CA THR A 114 8.25 -14.78 6.44
C THR A 114 9.41 -15.38 5.68
N ARG A 115 9.51 -15.05 4.38
CA ARG A 115 10.50 -15.68 3.49
C ARG A 115 11.09 -14.67 2.50
N SER A 116 12.35 -14.89 2.15
CA SER A 116 13.01 -14.16 1.07
C SER A 116 12.73 -14.82 -0.28
N VAL A 117 12.48 -14.00 -1.30
CA VAL A 117 12.28 -14.42 -2.70
C VAL A 117 13.13 -13.49 -3.58
N GLY A 118 14.35 -13.90 -3.89
CA GLY A 118 15.34 -13.01 -4.51
C GLY A 118 15.66 -11.82 -3.59
N GLU A 119 15.53 -10.59 -4.09
CA GLU A 119 15.70 -9.37 -3.32
C GLU A 119 14.44 -8.95 -2.53
N GLN A 120 13.34 -9.66 -2.69
CA GLN A 120 12.09 -9.38 -2.02
C GLN A 120 11.97 -10.19 -0.72
N VAL A 121 11.21 -9.64 0.21
CA VAL A 121 10.76 -10.37 1.40
C VAL A 121 9.24 -10.43 1.38
N VAL A 122 8.69 -11.62 1.59
CA VAL A 122 7.26 -11.83 1.77
C VAL A 122 6.98 -11.98 3.25
N VAL A 123 6.30 -11.00 3.83
CA VAL A 123 5.87 -11.02 5.23
C VAL A 123 4.42 -11.50 5.27
N ALA A 124 4.23 -12.69 5.83
CA ALA A 124 2.91 -13.29 5.96
C ALA A 124 2.21 -12.78 7.21
N THR A 125 0.95 -12.35 7.08
CA THR A 125 0.13 -11.88 8.19
C THR A 125 -1.28 -12.44 8.15
N GLN A 126 -1.98 -12.29 9.26
CA GLN A 126 -3.41 -12.58 9.35
C GLN A 126 -4.15 -11.49 10.11
N ILE A 127 -5.36 -11.18 9.65
CA ILE A 127 -6.36 -10.47 10.44
C ILE A 127 -7.24 -11.54 11.08
N VAL A 128 -7.16 -11.64 12.41
CA VAL A 128 -7.90 -12.63 13.20
C VAL A 128 -9.10 -11.94 13.83
N PRO A 129 -10.33 -12.17 13.35
CA PRO A 129 -11.54 -11.62 13.94
C PRO A 129 -11.87 -12.27 15.29
N LEU A 130 -12.81 -11.68 16.05
CA LEU A 130 -13.34 -12.31 17.27
C LEU A 130 -14.09 -13.59 16.96
N SER A 131 -14.73 -13.69 15.78
CA SER A 131 -15.45 -14.87 15.33
C SER A 131 -15.29 -15.04 13.82
N GLY A 132 -15.22 -16.26 13.33
CA GLY A 132 -15.01 -16.61 11.93
C GLY A 132 -13.57 -16.96 11.60
N ALA A 133 -13.29 -17.19 10.33
CA ALA A 133 -11.97 -17.58 9.86
C ALA A 133 -11.02 -16.36 9.77
N PRO A 134 -9.74 -16.53 10.11
CA PRO A 134 -8.73 -15.50 9.85
C PRO A 134 -8.59 -15.23 8.34
N ALA A 135 -8.39 -13.95 7.99
CA ALA A 135 -8.05 -13.55 6.63
C ALA A 135 -6.52 -13.44 6.49
N ARG A 136 -5.93 -14.15 5.55
CA ARG A 136 -4.49 -14.11 5.27
C ARG A 136 -4.18 -12.93 4.34
N ILE A 137 -3.14 -12.18 4.69
CA ILE A 137 -2.60 -11.07 3.91
C ILE A 137 -1.08 -11.18 3.93
N ASP A 138 -0.47 -11.40 2.78
CA ASP A 138 0.99 -11.43 2.64
C ASP A 138 1.44 -10.15 1.95
N TYR A 139 2.40 -9.43 2.55
CA TYR A 139 3.01 -8.25 1.98
C TYR A 139 4.29 -8.62 1.25
N VAL A 140 4.44 -8.19 0.01
CA VAL A 140 5.67 -8.34 -0.78
C VAL A 140 6.45 -7.04 -0.68
N LEU A 141 7.61 -7.06 -0.01
CA LEU A 141 8.42 -5.87 0.21
C LEU A 141 9.74 -5.95 -0.57
N ARG A 142 10.25 -4.79 -0.95
CA ARG A 142 11.59 -4.60 -1.50
C ARG A 142 12.40 -3.66 -0.62
N PRO A 143 13.73 -3.87 -0.57
CA PRO A 143 14.61 -2.92 0.08
C PRO A 143 14.74 -1.67 -0.81
N GLU A 144 14.67 -0.50 -0.18
CA GLU A 144 14.99 0.80 -0.77
C GLU A 144 16.15 1.40 0.01
N ASN A 145 17.19 1.84 -0.69
CA ASN A 145 18.32 2.50 -0.05
C ASN A 145 17.92 3.94 0.33
N GLY A 146 17.73 4.16 1.61
CA GLY A 146 17.51 5.49 2.19
C GLY A 146 18.79 6.08 2.77
N GLU A 147 18.71 7.26 3.35
CA GLU A 147 19.84 7.97 3.98
C GLU A 147 20.50 7.13 5.10
N GLY A 148 21.48 6.31 4.73
CA GLY A 148 22.27 5.50 5.67
C GLY A 148 21.57 4.28 6.27
N ARG A 149 20.36 3.93 5.80
CA ARG A 149 19.63 2.73 6.22
C ARG A 149 18.84 2.11 5.06
N VAL A 150 18.62 0.82 5.15
CA VAL A 150 17.70 0.13 4.26
C VAL A 150 16.27 0.36 4.76
N LEU A 151 15.42 0.89 3.89
CA LEU A 151 13.98 1.00 4.10
C LEU A 151 13.30 -0.16 3.37
N TRP A 152 12.28 -0.73 3.97
CA TRP A 152 11.48 -1.77 3.32
C TRP A 152 10.13 -1.20 2.90
N LYS A 153 9.81 -1.33 1.60
CA LYS A 153 8.55 -0.84 1.06
C LYS A 153 7.77 -1.96 0.38
N ALA A 154 6.49 -2.03 0.70
CA ALA A 154 5.58 -2.98 0.09
C ALA A 154 5.28 -2.57 -1.37
N THR A 155 5.48 -3.50 -2.29
CA THR A 155 5.23 -3.34 -3.72
C THR A 155 4.04 -4.17 -4.20
N ASP A 156 3.52 -5.08 -3.37
CA ASP A 156 2.28 -5.83 -3.62
C ASP A 156 1.70 -6.36 -2.30
N ILE A 157 0.42 -6.70 -2.36
CA ILE A 157 -0.30 -7.42 -1.31
C ILE A 157 -0.92 -8.66 -1.95
N MET A 158 -0.72 -9.81 -1.30
CA MET A 158 -1.30 -11.07 -1.73
C MET A 158 -2.45 -11.44 -0.78
N LEU A 159 -3.69 -11.34 -1.24
CA LEU A 159 -4.84 -11.84 -0.48
C LEU A 159 -4.87 -13.36 -0.55
N ASP A 160 -5.20 -13.99 0.57
CA ASP A 160 -5.17 -15.43 0.76
C ASP A 160 -3.82 -16.07 0.35
N GLY A 161 -2.73 -15.28 0.45
CA GLY A 161 -1.37 -15.68 0.11
C GLY A 161 -1.10 -15.90 -1.38
N SER A 162 -2.07 -15.63 -2.27
CA SER A 162 -1.98 -15.97 -3.70
C SER A 162 -2.54 -14.93 -4.67
N ILE A 163 -3.48 -14.08 -4.25
CA ILE A 163 -4.15 -13.12 -5.13
C ILE A 163 -3.45 -11.77 -5.05
N SER A 164 -2.60 -11.46 -6.04
CA SER A 164 -1.93 -10.17 -6.15
C SER A 164 -2.91 -9.02 -6.37
N GLN A 165 -2.87 -8.02 -5.49
CA GLN A 165 -3.68 -6.81 -5.64
C GLN A 165 -3.21 -5.95 -6.80
N VAL A 166 -1.91 -5.92 -7.09
CA VAL A 166 -1.36 -5.26 -8.28
C VAL A 166 -1.89 -5.92 -9.55
N ALA A 167 -1.99 -7.24 -9.61
CA ALA A 167 -2.56 -7.93 -10.78
C ALA A 167 -4.06 -7.64 -10.96
N VAL A 168 -4.82 -7.59 -9.87
CA VAL A 168 -6.24 -7.19 -9.89
C VAL A 168 -6.40 -5.76 -10.38
N GLN A 169 -5.63 -4.81 -9.82
CA GLN A 169 -5.63 -3.41 -10.26
C GLN A 169 -5.22 -3.27 -11.73
N ARG A 170 -4.22 -4.04 -12.17
CA ARG A 170 -3.78 -4.03 -13.57
C ARG A 170 -4.91 -4.41 -14.52
N SER A 171 -5.68 -5.42 -14.19
CA SER A 171 -6.85 -5.82 -14.98
C SER A 171 -7.91 -4.72 -15.04
N GLU A 172 -8.21 -4.08 -13.90
CA GLU A 172 -9.16 -2.97 -13.81
C GLU A 172 -8.68 -1.75 -14.60
N PHE A 173 -7.42 -1.33 -14.40
CA PHE A 173 -6.84 -0.15 -15.04
C PHE A 173 -6.70 -0.35 -16.55
N TYR A 174 -6.37 -1.56 -17.01
CA TYR A 174 -6.35 -1.88 -18.43
C TYR A 174 -7.71 -1.61 -19.09
N GLY A 175 -8.81 -2.02 -18.46
CA GLY A 175 -10.16 -1.74 -18.96
C GLY A 175 -10.46 -0.25 -19.04
N LEU A 176 -10.10 0.53 -18.01
CA LEU A 176 -10.31 1.97 -17.96
C LEU A 176 -9.48 2.73 -19.00
N LEU A 177 -8.21 2.34 -19.13
CA LEU A 177 -7.28 2.92 -20.11
C LEU A 177 -7.70 2.63 -21.57
N ARG A 178 -8.28 1.46 -21.84
CA ARG A 178 -8.84 1.15 -23.16
C ARG A 178 -10.05 1.99 -23.52
N ASN A 179 -10.90 2.30 -22.55
CA ASN A 179 -12.22 2.90 -22.74
C ASN A 179 -12.24 4.42 -22.50
N GLY A 180 -11.11 5.10 -22.57
CA GLY A 180 -11.06 6.57 -22.41
C GLY A 180 -9.72 7.10 -21.93
N GLY A 181 -8.66 6.28 -22.06
CA GLY A 181 -7.29 6.71 -21.77
C GLY A 181 -7.04 7.04 -20.29
N VAL A 182 -5.94 7.74 -20.05
CA VAL A 182 -5.51 8.14 -18.69
C VAL A 182 -6.52 9.07 -18.01
N ALA A 183 -7.17 9.94 -18.78
CA ALA A 183 -8.19 10.85 -18.25
C ALA A 183 -9.37 10.10 -17.60
N ASN A 184 -9.80 8.99 -18.22
CA ASN A 184 -10.86 8.14 -17.66
C ASN A 184 -10.40 7.42 -16.38
N LEU A 185 -9.15 6.94 -16.32
CA LEU A 185 -8.60 6.34 -15.12
C LEU A 185 -8.54 7.35 -13.98
N ILE A 186 -8.00 8.55 -14.23
CA ILE A 186 -7.92 9.66 -13.26
C ILE A 186 -9.33 10.03 -12.75
N ALA A 187 -10.29 10.22 -13.66
CA ALA A 187 -11.67 10.56 -13.29
C ALA A 187 -12.32 9.46 -12.43
N THR A 188 -12.07 8.19 -12.76
CA THR A 188 -12.59 7.05 -12.01
C THR A 188 -12.01 6.97 -10.61
N LEU A 189 -10.69 7.14 -10.46
CA LEU A 189 -10.04 7.13 -9.14
C LEU A 189 -10.50 8.31 -8.27
N ARG A 190 -10.65 9.51 -8.86
CA ARG A 190 -11.21 10.68 -8.14
C ARG A 190 -12.62 10.42 -7.64
N ARG A 191 -13.49 9.84 -8.48
CA ARG A 191 -14.85 9.48 -8.08
C ARG A 191 -14.83 8.46 -6.94
N LYS A 192 -14.05 7.37 -7.07
CA LYS A 192 -13.90 6.37 -6.00
C LYS A 192 -13.42 7.02 -4.69
N THR A 193 -12.47 7.95 -4.74
CA THR A 193 -11.99 8.71 -3.56
C THR A 193 -13.13 9.53 -2.94
N ALA A 194 -13.92 10.22 -3.75
CA ALA A 194 -15.06 11.00 -3.28
C ALA A 194 -16.12 10.11 -2.62
N ASP A 195 -16.44 8.98 -3.23
CA ASP A 195 -17.41 8.00 -2.71
C ASP A 195 -16.95 7.43 -1.35
N LEU A 196 -15.67 7.03 -1.25
CA LEU A 196 -15.08 6.51 0.00
C LEU A 196 -15.09 7.53 1.14
N SER A 197 -14.87 8.81 0.81
CA SER A 197 -14.81 9.90 1.80
C SER A 197 -16.18 10.56 2.08
N GLY A 198 -17.26 10.09 1.45
CA GLY A 198 -18.55 10.78 1.51
C GLY A 198 -18.48 12.24 1.05
N GLY A 199 -17.52 12.54 0.16
CA GLY A 199 -17.26 13.88 -0.36
C GLY A 199 -16.44 14.79 0.56
N GLU A 200 -16.01 14.33 1.74
CA GLU A 200 -15.25 15.18 2.69
C GLU A 200 -13.93 15.70 2.08
N LEU A 201 -13.21 14.87 1.31
CA LEU A 201 -11.95 15.26 0.66
C LEU A 201 -12.14 16.15 -0.58
N SER A 202 -13.36 16.25 -1.09
CA SER A 202 -13.68 17.06 -2.27
C SER A 202 -14.18 18.47 -1.89
N ARG A 203 -14.44 18.72 -0.62
CA ARG A 203 -14.87 20.03 -0.13
C ARG A 203 -13.66 20.94 0.04
N PRO A 204 -13.68 22.18 -0.51
CA PRO A 204 -12.61 23.14 -0.22
C PRO A 204 -12.57 23.38 1.30
N ALA A 205 -11.34 23.41 1.85
CA ALA A 205 -11.09 23.71 3.26
C ALA A 205 -11.49 25.17 3.58
N GLY A 206 -12.76 25.45 3.76
CA GLY A 206 -13.27 26.80 3.97
C GLY A 206 -14.71 26.91 4.45
N ASN A 207 -15.47 25.81 4.52
CA ASN A 207 -16.90 25.92 4.84
C ASN A 207 -17.33 25.17 6.12
N ALA A 208 -16.43 25.08 7.10
CA ALA A 208 -16.74 24.51 8.41
C ALA A 208 -16.98 25.61 9.45
N ALA A 209 -17.80 26.60 9.16
CA ALA A 209 -18.36 27.49 10.19
C ALA A 209 -19.40 28.47 9.59
N SER A 210 -20.64 28.02 9.41
CA SER A 210 -21.80 28.92 9.47
C SER A 210 -23.08 28.12 9.70
N GLY A 211 -23.10 27.41 10.83
CA GLY A 211 -24.34 26.96 11.45
C GLY A 211 -24.68 27.95 12.56
N THR A 212 -25.32 29.07 12.23
CA THR A 212 -25.95 29.95 13.22
C THR A 212 -27.15 29.21 13.81
N PRO A 213 -27.24 29.05 15.13
CA PRO A 213 -28.48 28.60 15.75
C PRO A 213 -29.47 29.75 15.74
N GLY A 214 -30.60 29.55 15.07
CA GLY A 214 -31.81 30.33 15.22
C GLY A 214 -32.75 29.68 16.26
#